data_2901621a15211c82018ac08f85ed6352
#
_entry.id   2901621a15211c82018ac08f85ed6352
#
_cell.length_a   1.000
_cell.length_b   1.000
_cell.length_c   1.000
_cell.angle_alpha   90.00
_cell.angle_beta   90.00
_cell.angle_gamma   90.00
#
_symmetry.space_group_name_H-M   'P 1'
#
loop_
_entity.id
_entity.type
_entity.pdbx_description
1 polymer ?
#
loop_
_entity_poly.entity_id
_entity_poly.type
_entity_poly.pdbx_seq_one_letter_code
_entity_poly.pdbx_strand_id
1 'polypeptide(L)'
;MAILEVKDLKKSFGDAEVLKGISFSLEEKNVLAIIGSSGSGKTTLLRCINMLETADSGSITVDGGVVFDGSNTDKLSAQQQRENQLKIGLVFQSFNLFPQYTALENVTLAAKIHAKSRPDFKKNRKAIFAEIDENGKALLRKVGLGEKM
;
A
#
# COMPACT_ATOMS: atom_id res chain seq x y z
N MET A 1 20.14 -0.44 7.73
CA MET A 1 19.79 0.52 6.64
C MET A 1 18.28 0.73 6.70
N ALA A 2 17.81 1.98 6.73
CA ALA A 2 16.38 2.25 6.87
C ALA A 2 15.62 1.75 5.63
N ILE A 3 14.59 0.91 5.86
CA ILE A 3 13.68 0.45 4.80
C ILE A 3 12.57 1.48 4.52
N LEU A 4 12.23 2.28 5.53
CA LEU A 4 11.30 3.41 5.43
C LEU A 4 11.90 4.61 6.13
N GLU A 5 11.94 5.75 5.47
CA GLU A 5 12.31 7.03 6.05
C GLU A 5 11.24 8.07 5.73
N VAL A 6 10.75 8.75 6.75
CA VAL A 6 9.79 9.85 6.67
C VAL A 6 10.44 11.09 7.25
N LYS A 7 10.45 12.21 6.50
CA LYS A 7 11.05 13.47 6.92
C LYS A 7 10.05 14.61 6.81
N ASP A 8 9.87 15.33 7.91
CA ASP A 8 9.07 16.56 8.04
C ASP A 8 7.72 16.50 7.32
N LEU A 9 7.02 15.35 7.47
CA LEU A 9 5.78 15.09 6.77
C LEU A 9 4.65 15.92 7.37
N LYS A 10 4.01 16.76 6.54
CA LYS A 10 2.90 17.62 6.95
C LYS A 10 1.65 17.32 6.14
N LYS A 11 0.49 17.43 6.78
CA LYS A 11 -0.82 17.29 6.13
C LYS A 11 -1.87 18.09 6.87
N SER A 12 -2.62 18.87 6.10
CA SER A 12 -3.78 19.64 6.55
C SER A 12 -5.04 19.23 5.78
N PHE A 13 -6.19 19.41 6.39
CA PHE A 13 -7.49 19.31 5.75
C PHE A 13 -8.27 20.62 6.05
N GLY A 14 -8.39 21.48 5.05
CA GLY A 14 -8.85 22.85 5.26
C GLY A 14 -7.92 23.56 6.25
N ASP A 15 -8.48 24.16 7.29
CA ASP A 15 -7.72 24.88 8.33
C ASP A 15 -7.14 23.96 9.42
N ALA A 16 -7.45 22.66 9.39
CA ALA A 16 -6.99 21.71 10.41
C ALA A 16 -5.65 21.08 10.00
N GLU A 17 -4.56 21.46 10.67
CA GLU A 17 -3.25 20.83 10.53
C GLU A 17 -3.22 19.51 11.32
N VAL A 18 -3.17 18.38 10.60
CA VAL A 18 -3.25 17.03 11.18
C VAL A 18 -1.87 16.42 11.39
N LEU A 19 -0.99 16.54 10.41
CA LEU A 19 0.42 16.16 10.55
C LEU A 19 1.27 17.44 10.57
N LYS A 20 2.06 17.59 11.63
CA LYS A 20 2.79 18.83 11.94
C LYS A 20 4.31 18.70 11.79
N GLY A 21 4.77 17.97 10.79
CA GLY A 21 6.20 17.73 10.60
C GLY A 21 6.66 16.45 11.28
N ILE A 22 6.09 15.32 10.88
CA ILE A 22 6.43 14.00 11.42
C ILE A 22 7.69 13.47 10.75
N SER A 23 8.67 13.06 11.55
CA SER A 23 9.91 12.44 11.07
C SER A 23 10.22 11.17 11.85
N PHE A 24 10.55 10.09 11.15
CA PHE A 24 11.04 8.84 11.74
C PHE A 24 11.69 7.97 10.66
N SER A 25 12.41 6.96 11.12
CA SER A 25 12.94 5.89 10.26
C SER A 25 12.59 4.52 10.81
N LEU A 26 12.46 3.54 9.93
CA LEU A 26 12.24 2.14 10.26
C LEU A 26 13.29 1.29 9.57
N GLU A 27 14.05 0.55 10.35
CA GLU A 27 15.03 -0.41 9.87
C GLU A 27 14.35 -1.72 9.45
N GLU A 28 14.99 -2.45 8.56
CA GLU A 28 14.53 -3.78 8.15
C GLU A 28 14.38 -4.72 9.37
N LYS A 29 13.32 -5.52 9.38
CA LYS A 29 12.95 -6.46 10.47
C LYS A 29 12.52 -5.81 11.79
N ASN A 30 12.47 -4.48 11.86
CA ASN A 30 11.94 -3.78 13.02
C ASN A 30 10.44 -3.51 12.88
N VAL A 31 9.80 -3.24 14.00
CA VAL A 31 8.39 -2.85 14.10
C VAL A 31 8.31 -1.47 14.74
N LEU A 32 7.56 -0.56 14.14
CA LEU A 32 7.24 0.75 14.68
C LEU A 32 5.78 0.79 15.11
N ALA A 33 5.52 1.05 16.39
CA ALA A 33 4.17 1.26 16.90
C ALA A 33 3.84 2.76 16.93
N ILE A 34 2.70 3.15 16.31
CA ILE A 34 2.19 4.51 16.33
C ILE A 34 1.03 4.58 17.31
N ILE A 35 1.20 5.28 18.44
CA ILE A 35 0.25 5.37 19.53
C ILE A 35 -0.27 6.81 19.63
N GLY A 36 -1.52 6.98 20.04
CA GLY A 36 -2.15 8.28 20.23
C GLY A 36 -3.67 8.17 20.36
N SER A 37 -4.32 9.25 20.80
CA SER A 37 -5.77 9.34 20.94
C SER A 37 -6.50 9.22 19.58
N SER A 38 -7.81 8.99 19.62
CA SER A 38 -8.63 9.04 18.40
C SER A 38 -8.53 10.46 17.78
N GLY A 39 -8.44 10.53 16.46
CA GLY A 39 -8.29 11.81 15.74
C GLY A 39 -6.86 12.39 15.71
N SER A 40 -5.86 11.78 16.36
CA SER A 40 -4.47 12.32 16.38
C SER A 40 -3.68 12.16 15.08
N GLY A 41 -4.31 11.79 13.97
CA GLY A 41 -3.66 11.73 12.67
C GLY A 41 -2.99 10.40 12.31
N LYS A 42 -3.06 9.35 13.16
CA LYS A 42 -2.41 8.04 12.90
C LYS A 42 -2.82 7.44 11.54
N THR A 43 -4.11 7.42 11.27
CA THR A 43 -4.65 6.90 10.01
C THR A 43 -4.22 7.78 8.82
N THR A 44 -4.19 9.10 9.01
CA THR A 44 -3.71 10.04 8.00
C THR A 44 -2.24 9.79 7.68
N LEU A 45 -1.41 9.61 8.71
CA LEU A 45 0.00 9.27 8.53
C LEU A 45 0.18 7.98 7.72
N LEU A 46 -0.52 6.89 8.10
CA LEU A 46 -0.46 5.62 7.37
C LEU A 46 -0.94 5.76 5.92
N ARG A 47 -1.99 6.56 5.67
CA ARG A 47 -2.47 6.83 4.31
C ARG A 47 -1.48 7.64 3.48
N CYS A 48 -0.79 8.61 4.09
CA CYS A 48 0.26 9.36 3.40
C CYS A 48 1.44 8.45 3.06
N ILE A 49 1.88 7.60 3.99
CA ILE A 49 2.97 6.64 3.75
C ILE A 49 2.62 5.68 2.61
N ASN A 50 1.39 5.19 2.56
CA ASN A 50 0.90 4.29 1.50
C ASN A 50 0.43 5.03 0.23
N MET A 51 0.59 6.36 0.17
CA MET A 51 0.17 7.20 -0.96
C MET A 51 -1.32 7.09 -1.32
N LEU A 52 -2.17 6.71 -0.36
CA LEU A 52 -3.63 6.83 -0.47
C LEU A 52 -4.12 8.24 -0.14
N GLU A 53 -3.27 9.04 0.49
CA GLU A 53 -3.45 10.46 0.74
C GLU A 53 -2.16 11.17 0.37
N THR A 54 -2.24 12.31 -0.31
CA THR A 54 -1.06 13.10 -0.66
C THR A 54 -0.72 14.03 0.50
N ALA A 55 0.50 13.95 1.01
CA ALA A 55 1.01 14.91 1.99
C ALA A 55 1.20 16.31 1.36
N ASP A 56 1.18 17.34 2.18
CA ASP A 56 1.35 18.72 1.71
C ASP A 56 2.83 19.11 1.59
N SER A 57 3.69 18.53 2.43
CA SER A 57 5.14 18.72 2.39
C SER A 57 5.88 17.57 3.08
N GLY A 58 7.21 17.60 3.00
CA GLY A 58 8.08 16.56 3.53
C GLY A 58 8.47 15.54 2.48
N SER A 59 9.09 14.45 2.90
CA SER A 59 9.48 13.37 1.98
C SER A 59 9.28 11.98 2.59
N ILE A 60 9.08 11.00 1.72
CA ILE A 60 8.97 9.58 2.06
C ILE A 60 9.90 8.80 1.14
N THR A 61 10.79 8.02 1.75
CA THR A 61 11.72 7.13 1.05
C THR A 61 11.47 5.68 1.47
N VAL A 62 11.38 4.78 0.50
CA VAL A 62 11.17 3.35 0.72
C VAL A 62 12.25 2.59 -0.02
N ASP A 63 12.97 1.72 0.71
CA ASP A 63 14.06 0.92 0.18
C ASP A 63 15.09 1.76 -0.63
N GLY A 64 15.46 2.91 -0.06
CA GLY A 64 16.38 3.86 -0.68
C GLY A 64 15.83 4.67 -1.86
N GLY A 65 14.61 4.38 -2.31
CA GLY A 65 13.93 5.12 -3.39
C GLY A 65 12.94 6.15 -2.85
N VAL A 66 13.04 7.41 -3.30
CA VAL A 66 12.08 8.45 -2.95
C VAL A 66 10.73 8.14 -3.62
N VAL A 67 9.68 7.99 -2.82
CA VAL A 67 8.32 7.70 -3.29
C VAL A 67 7.42 8.94 -3.23
N PHE A 68 7.73 9.87 -2.35
CA PHE A 68 7.08 11.18 -2.25
C PHE A 68 8.13 12.24 -1.88
N ASP A 69 8.06 13.39 -2.54
CA ASP A 69 8.84 14.58 -2.22
C ASP A 69 7.97 15.82 -2.46
N GLY A 70 7.58 16.47 -1.36
CA GLY A 70 6.74 17.67 -1.40
C GLY A 70 7.44 18.91 -1.95
N SER A 71 8.77 18.91 -2.08
CA SER A 71 9.53 19.98 -2.72
C SER A 71 9.58 19.84 -4.25
N ASN A 72 9.29 18.65 -4.77
CA ASN A 72 9.29 18.38 -6.19
C ASN A 72 7.91 18.67 -6.78
N THR A 73 7.83 19.68 -7.64
CA THR A 73 6.61 20.06 -8.36
C THR A 73 6.30 19.17 -9.56
N ASP A 74 7.23 18.32 -9.98
CA ASP A 74 7.02 17.39 -11.07
C ASP A 74 6.05 16.29 -10.66
N LYS A 75 4.91 16.22 -11.32
CA LYS A 75 3.93 15.17 -11.07
C LYS A 75 4.49 13.84 -11.55
N LEU A 76 4.55 12.87 -10.64
CA LEU A 76 4.85 11.49 -11.02
C LEU A 76 3.85 11.02 -12.07
N SER A 77 4.33 10.29 -13.07
CA SER A 77 3.44 9.63 -14.02
C SER A 77 2.53 8.62 -13.30
N ALA A 78 1.35 8.34 -13.87
CA ALA A 78 0.43 7.35 -13.30
C ALA A 78 1.07 5.97 -13.11
N GLN A 79 2.04 5.61 -13.95
CA GLN A 79 2.80 4.38 -13.82
C GLN A 79 3.72 4.42 -12.59
N GLN A 80 4.49 5.49 -12.41
CA GLN A 80 5.38 5.66 -11.25
C GLN A 80 4.60 5.71 -9.93
N GLN A 81 3.44 6.40 -9.91
CA GLN A 81 2.56 6.39 -8.74
C GLN A 81 2.12 4.97 -8.37
N ARG A 82 1.68 4.19 -9.37
CA ARG A 82 1.28 2.79 -9.16
C ARG A 82 2.44 1.91 -8.67
N GLU A 83 3.62 2.04 -9.26
CA GLU A 83 4.81 1.30 -8.83
C GLU A 83 5.20 1.64 -7.39
N ASN A 84 5.12 2.92 -7.01
CA ASN A 84 5.37 3.36 -5.64
C ASN A 84 4.33 2.82 -4.65
N GLN A 85 3.04 2.82 -5.01
CA GLN A 85 1.97 2.25 -4.18
C GLN A 85 2.14 0.75 -3.93
N LEU A 86 2.76 0.02 -4.85
CA LEU A 86 3.01 -1.43 -4.70
C LEU A 86 4.16 -1.74 -3.73
N LYS A 87 4.99 -0.75 -3.37
CA LYS A 87 6.11 -0.95 -2.42
C LYS A 87 5.63 -1.13 -0.98
N ILE A 88 4.45 -0.61 -0.63
CA ILE A 88 3.92 -0.64 0.74
C ILE A 88 2.53 -1.23 0.73
N GLY A 89 2.34 -2.34 1.43
CA GLY A 89 1.01 -2.91 1.69
C GLY A 89 0.33 -2.22 2.88
N LEU A 90 -0.98 -2.03 2.80
CA LEU A 90 -1.79 -1.51 3.90
C LEU A 90 -2.86 -2.52 4.30
N VAL A 91 -2.91 -2.85 5.59
CA VAL A 91 -3.98 -3.64 6.18
C VAL A 91 -4.93 -2.68 6.91
N PHE A 92 -6.17 -2.64 6.47
CA PHE A 92 -7.20 -1.77 7.08
C PHE A 92 -7.76 -2.38 8.36
N GLN A 93 -8.24 -1.53 9.26
CA GLN A 93 -8.93 -1.96 10.48
C GLN A 93 -10.26 -2.66 10.17
N SER A 94 -10.99 -2.23 9.14
CA SER A 94 -12.14 -2.93 8.57
C SER A 94 -11.66 -3.90 7.50
N PHE A 95 -12.35 -5.03 7.34
CA PHE A 95 -11.94 -6.09 6.41
C PHE A 95 -11.86 -5.64 4.95
N ASN A 96 -12.62 -4.62 4.55
CA ASN A 96 -12.64 -4.03 3.19
C ASN A 96 -12.75 -5.08 2.07
N LEU A 97 -13.48 -6.16 2.34
CA LEU A 97 -13.76 -7.19 1.36
C LEU A 97 -14.87 -6.73 0.42
N PHE A 98 -14.77 -7.13 -0.82
CA PHE A 98 -15.85 -6.98 -1.80
C PHE A 98 -16.90 -8.05 -1.53
N PRO A 99 -18.11 -7.70 -1.05
CA PRO A 99 -19.11 -8.68 -0.62
C PRO A 99 -19.66 -9.53 -1.76
N GLN A 100 -19.55 -9.05 -3.00
CA GLN A 100 -19.97 -9.78 -4.21
C GLN A 100 -18.95 -10.82 -4.67
N TYR A 101 -17.77 -10.89 -4.06
CA TYR A 101 -16.70 -11.81 -4.42
C TYR A 101 -16.53 -12.91 -3.39
N THR A 102 -16.15 -14.10 -3.84
CA THR A 102 -15.73 -15.20 -2.96
C THR A 102 -14.44 -14.85 -2.22
N ALA A 103 -14.06 -15.65 -1.22
CA ALA A 103 -12.80 -15.49 -0.52
C ALA A 103 -11.60 -15.56 -1.49
N LEU A 104 -11.62 -16.52 -2.42
CA LEU A 104 -10.57 -16.67 -3.43
C LEU A 104 -10.50 -15.46 -4.36
N GLU A 105 -11.63 -14.95 -4.83
CA GLU A 105 -11.67 -13.78 -5.70
C GLU A 105 -11.15 -12.53 -4.98
N ASN A 106 -11.51 -12.32 -3.72
CA ASN A 106 -10.97 -11.21 -2.92
C ASN A 106 -9.45 -11.29 -2.79
N VAL A 107 -8.89 -12.47 -2.49
CA VAL A 107 -7.45 -12.67 -2.33
C VAL A 107 -6.71 -12.51 -3.66
N THR A 108 -7.29 -12.92 -4.78
CA THR A 108 -6.62 -12.93 -6.09
C THR A 108 -6.86 -11.67 -6.92
N LEU A 109 -7.81 -10.80 -6.53
CA LEU A 109 -8.23 -9.64 -7.29
C LEU A 109 -7.07 -8.71 -7.66
N ALA A 110 -6.29 -8.29 -6.67
CA ALA A 110 -5.17 -7.37 -6.88
C ALA A 110 -4.12 -7.98 -7.83
N ALA A 111 -3.76 -9.25 -7.62
CA ALA A 111 -2.82 -9.97 -8.47
C ALA A 111 -3.33 -10.07 -9.92
N LYS A 112 -4.62 -10.36 -10.12
CA LYS A 112 -5.25 -10.41 -11.46
C LYS A 112 -5.27 -9.05 -12.15
N ILE A 113 -5.50 -7.97 -11.40
CA ILE A 113 -5.46 -6.60 -11.94
C ILE A 113 -4.01 -6.25 -12.35
N HIS A 114 -3.04 -6.51 -11.48
CA HIS A 114 -1.64 -6.24 -11.76
C HIS A 114 -1.12 -7.07 -12.95
N ALA A 115 -1.53 -8.32 -13.07
CA ALA A 115 -1.13 -9.19 -14.17
C ALA A 115 -1.53 -8.63 -15.56
N LYS A 116 -2.56 -7.79 -15.65
CA LYS A 116 -2.98 -7.17 -16.92
C LYS A 116 -1.93 -6.23 -17.52
N SER A 117 -1.01 -5.71 -16.72
CA SER A 117 0.10 -4.87 -17.19
C SER A 117 1.32 -5.66 -17.70
N ARG A 118 1.33 -6.99 -17.56
CA ARG A 118 2.42 -7.84 -18.04
C ARG A 118 2.46 -7.87 -19.58
N PRO A 119 3.65 -7.81 -20.19
CA PRO A 119 3.77 -7.84 -21.66
C PRO A 119 3.20 -9.12 -22.30
N ASP A 120 3.29 -10.25 -21.58
CA ASP A 120 2.85 -11.58 -22.03
C ASP A 120 1.37 -11.88 -21.73
N PHE A 121 0.66 -10.96 -21.04
CA PHE A 121 -0.70 -11.20 -20.56
C PHE A 121 -1.67 -11.61 -21.64
N LYS A 122 -1.64 -10.93 -22.81
CA LYS A 122 -2.60 -11.23 -23.90
C LYS A 122 -2.45 -12.65 -24.43
N LYS A 123 -1.22 -13.19 -24.48
CA LYS A 123 -0.94 -14.54 -24.99
C LYS A 123 -1.21 -15.62 -23.93
N ASN A 124 -0.89 -15.33 -22.66
CA ASN A 124 -0.83 -16.32 -21.58
C ASN A 124 -1.91 -16.11 -20.50
N ARG A 125 -2.96 -15.31 -20.77
CA ARG A 125 -3.96 -14.91 -19.78
C ARG A 125 -4.53 -16.07 -18.96
N LYS A 126 -4.90 -17.18 -19.60
CA LYS A 126 -5.46 -18.35 -18.89
C LYS A 126 -4.46 -18.98 -17.93
N ALA A 127 -3.22 -19.16 -18.36
CA ALA A 127 -2.15 -19.74 -17.54
C ALA A 127 -1.81 -18.82 -16.36
N ILE A 128 -1.68 -17.52 -16.60
CA ILE A 128 -1.40 -16.52 -15.57
C ILE A 128 -2.51 -16.49 -14.51
N PHE A 129 -3.77 -16.51 -14.90
CA PHE A 129 -4.89 -16.53 -13.97
C PHE A 129 -4.98 -17.83 -13.19
N ALA A 130 -4.73 -18.99 -13.83
CA ALA A 130 -4.67 -20.26 -13.13
C ALA A 130 -3.56 -20.31 -12.08
N GLU A 131 -2.38 -19.79 -12.39
CA GLU A 131 -1.27 -19.64 -11.43
C GLU A 131 -1.66 -18.76 -10.24
N ILE A 132 -2.27 -17.61 -10.50
CA ILE A 132 -2.73 -16.70 -9.44
C ILE A 132 -3.78 -17.37 -8.55
N ASP A 133 -4.73 -18.12 -9.15
CA ASP A 133 -5.76 -18.82 -8.39
C ASP A 133 -5.18 -19.94 -7.53
N GLU A 134 -4.23 -20.72 -8.03
CA GLU A 134 -3.54 -21.74 -7.23
C GLU A 134 -2.73 -21.14 -6.08
N ASN A 135 -2.03 -20.04 -6.32
CA ASN A 135 -1.34 -19.30 -5.25
C ASN A 135 -2.34 -18.76 -4.20
N GLY A 136 -3.48 -18.23 -4.64
CA GLY A 136 -4.55 -17.78 -3.75
C GLY A 136 -5.12 -18.90 -2.89
N LYS A 137 -5.39 -20.08 -3.48
CA LYS A 137 -5.82 -21.27 -2.75
C LYS A 137 -4.77 -21.74 -1.73
N ALA A 138 -3.50 -21.71 -2.10
CA ALA A 138 -2.41 -22.06 -1.19
C ALA A 138 -2.36 -21.12 0.02
N LEU A 139 -2.55 -19.81 -0.18
CA LEU A 139 -2.63 -18.82 0.90
C LEU A 139 -3.84 -19.07 1.81
N LEU A 140 -5.02 -19.32 1.24
CA LEU A 140 -6.23 -19.63 2.01
C LEU A 140 -6.08 -20.89 2.85
N ARG A 141 -5.45 -21.96 2.31
CA ARG A 141 -5.14 -23.18 3.09
C ARG A 141 -4.21 -22.87 4.27
N LYS A 142 -3.19 -22.03 4.09
CA LYS A 142 -2.25 -21.65 5.17
C LYS A 142 -2.94 -20.97 6.36
N VAL A 143 -4.04 -20.26 6.11
CA VAL A 143 -4.83 -19.58 7.16
C VAL A 143 -6.08 -20.38 7.58
N GLY A 144 -6.18 -21.67 7.20
CA GLY A 144 -7.28 -22.54 7.61
C GLY A 144 -8.61 -22.31 6.88
N LEU A 145 -8.61 -21.61 5.75
CA LEU A 145 -9.80 -21.31 4.94
C LEU A 145 -9.91 -22.18 3.68
N GLY A 146 -9.21 -23.32 3.63
CA GLY A 146 -9.16 -24.18 2.45
C GLY A 146 -10.50 -24.74 1.98
N GLU A 147 -11.47 -24.91 2.90
CA GLU A 147 -12.82 -25.40 2.57
C GLU A 147 -13.83 -24.27 2.23
N LYS A 148 -13.43 -23.01 2.35
CA LYS A 148 -14.30 -21.83 2.16
C LYS A 148 -13.92 -21.00 0.93
N MET A 149 -13.40 -21.66 -0.11
CA MET A 149 -12.97 -21.00 -1.35
C MET A 149 -14.14 -20.70 -2.29
#